data_4d82cb761b3a93f5fdc9f32d8013201a
#
_entry.id   4d82cb761b3a93f5fdc9f32d8013201a
#
_cell.length_a   1.000
_cell.length_b   1.000
_cell.length_c   1.000
_cell.angle_alpha   90.00
_cell.angle_beta   90.00
_cell.angle_gamma   90.00
#
_symmetry.space_group_name_H-M   'P 1'
#
loop_
_entity.id
_entity.type
_entity.pdbx_description
1 polymer ?
#
loop_
_entity_poly.entity_id
_entity_poly.type
_entity_poly.pdbx_seq_one_letter_code
_entity_poly.pdbx_strand_id
1 'polypeptide(L)'
;MFVVVLCTTPKGKGYEISKKIIEEKLGACVNVINNVKSIYWWKGEIVEDEEELLIIKTKKSILNQLINFVKSIHPYTVPEIISIEIVEGNVDYLNWISENVK
;
A
#
# COMPACT_ATOMS: atom_id res chain seq x y z
N MET A 1 6.35 11.82 -11.26
CA MET A 1 4.95 11.59 -10.89
C MET A 1 4.86 10.79 -9.61
N PHE A 2 3.93 11.14 -8.78
CA PHE A 2 3.76 10.53 -7.47
C PHE A 2 2.41 9.83 -7.39
N VAL A 3 2.35 8.78 -6.58
CA VAL A 3 1.14 7.99 -6.44
C VAL A 3 0.88 7.67 -4.96
N VAL A 4 -0.39 7.49 -4.65
CA VAL A 4 -0.85 6.87 -3.41
C VAL A 4 -1.25 5.44 -3.75
N VAL A 5 -0.73 4.48 -3.01
CA VAL A 5 -1.07 3.08 -3.22
C VAL A 5 -1.88 2.60 -2.02
N LEU A 6 -3.01 1.99 -2.31
CA LEU A 6 -3.87 1.40 -1.29
C LEU A 6 -3.67 -0.12 -1.29
N CYS A 7 -3.48 -0.68 -0.11
CA CYS A 7 -3.30 -2.11 0.06
C CYS A 7 -3.99 -2.54 1.35
N THR A 8 -4.83 -3.56 1.29
CA THR A 8 -5.42 -4.13 2.49
C THR A 8 -4.63 -5.35 2.93
N THR A 9 -4.54 -5.56 4.24
CA THR A 9 -3.83 -6.70 4.83
C THR A 9 -4.73 -7.38 5.85
N PRO A 10 -4.44 -8.63 6.20
CA PRO A 10 -5.10 -9.23 7.34
C PRO A 10 -4.86 -8.42 8.61
N LYS A 11 -5.80 -8.51 9.53
CA LYS A 11 -5.67 -7.86 10.84
C LYS A 11 -4.35 -8.25 11.49
N GLY A 12 -3.61 -7.25 11.97
CA GLY A 12 -2.34 -7.46 12.66
C GLY A 12 -1.12 -7.59 11.76
N LYS A 13 -1.28 -7.55 10.44
CA LYS A 13 -0.16 -7.69 9.49
C LYS A 13 0.29 -6.40 8.84
N GLY A 14 -0.49 -5.32 9.03
CA GLY A 14 -0.21 -4.06 8.33
C GLY A 14 1.12 -3.44 8.70
N TYR A 15 1.46 -3.43 9.99
CA TYR A 15 2.72 -2.85 10.44
C TYR A 15 3.92 -3.58 9.86
N GLU A 16 3.91 -4.90 9.91
CA GLU A 16 5.01 -5.74 9.43
C GLU A 16 5.25 -5.51 7.92
N ILE A 17 4.18 -5.55 7.13
CA ILE A 17 4.29 -5.33 5.68
C ILE A 17 4.76 -3.92 5.39
N SER A 18 4.21 -2.92 6.10
CA SER A 18 4.58 -1.52 5.93
C SER A 18 6.06 -1.29 6.21
N LYS A 19 6.57 -1.88 7.29
CA LYS A 19 7.97 -1.71 7.67
C LYS A 19 8.89 -2.27 6.59
N LYS A 20 8.54 -3.41 6.01
CA LYS A 20 9.32 -4.01 4.92
C LYS A 20 9.33 -3.13 3.67
N ILE A 21 8.18 -2.52 3.35
CA ILE A 21 8.08 -1.60 2.21
C ILE A 21 9.03 -0.41 2.41
N ILE A 22 9.03 0.17 3.61
CA ILE A 22 9.91 1.30 3.95
C ILE A 22 11.39 0.88 3.89
N GLU A 23 11.72 -0.27 4.45
CA GLU A 23 13.11 -0.77 4.47
C GLU A 23 13.65 -0.97 3.06
N GLU A 24 12.80 -1.40 2.13
CA GLU A 24 13.19 -1.60 0.73
C GLU A 24 13.17 -0.32 -0.08
N LYS A 25 12.85 0.81 0.53
CA LYS A 25 12.75 2.12 -0.13
C LYS A 25 11.76 2.12 -1.30
N LEU A 26 10.69 1.36 -1.16
CA LEU A 26 9.62 1.29 -2.16
C LEU A 26 8.44 2.20 -1.78
N GLY A 27 8.42 2.69 -0.56
CA GLY A 27 7.48 3.70 -0.09
C GLY A 27 8.19 4.67 0.82
N ALA A 28 7.88 5.96 0.70
CA ALA A 28 8.46 6.98 1.57
C ALA A 28 7.73 7.03 2.91
N CYS A 29 6.45 6.77 2.89
CA CYS A 29 5.60 6.79 4.07
C CYS A 29 4.47 5.79 3.87
N VAL A 30 4.14 5.06 4.92
CA VAL A 30 2.96 4.20 4.94
C VAL A 30 2.15 4.53 6.17
N ASN A 31 0.89 4.91 5.97
CA ASN A 31 -0.06 5.03 7.07
C ASN A 31 -0.80 3.72 7.20
N VAL A 32 -0.93 3.22 8.41
CA VAL A 32 -1.65 1.98 8.70
C VAL A 32 -2.94 2.34 9.43
N ILE A 33 -4.08 2.01 8.82
CA ILE A 33 -5.38 2.25 9.44
C ILE A 33 -5.93 0.92 9.90
N ASN A 34 -6.19 0.82 11.20
CA ASN A 34 -6.72 -0.39 11.82
C ASN A 34 -8.25 -0.40 11.76
N ASN A 35 -8.83 -1.57 12.03
CA ASN A 35 -10.27 -1.74 12.20
C ASN A 35 -11.07 -1.40 10.95
N VAL A 36 -10.56 -1.83 9.80
CA VAL A 36 -11.27 -1.68 8.53
C VAL A 36 -12.15 -2.90 8.33
N LYS A 37 -13.45 -2.67 8.09
CA LYS A 37 -14.35 -3.75 7.71
C LYS A 37 -14.45 -3.80 6.20
N SER A 38 -14.13 -4.97 5.64
CA SER A 38 -14.16 -5.18 4.20
C SER A 38 -15.27 -6.17 3.88
N ILE A 39 -16.09 -5.85 2.90
CA ILE A 39 -17.20 -6.68 2.44
C ILE A 39 -17.01 -6.87 0.95
N TYR A 40 -16.91 -8.12 0.48
CA TYR A 40 -16.54 -8.38 -0.91
C TYR A 40 -17.02 -9.74 -1.38
N TRP A 41 -16.98 -9.94 -2.69
CA TRP A 41 -17.27 -11.22 -3.30
C TRP A 41 -16.02 -12.09 -3.32
N TRP A 42 -16.17 -13.34 -2.88
CA TRP A 42 -15.10 -14.32 -2.96
C TRP A 42 -15.72 -15.69 -3.27
N LYS A 43 -15.33 -16.28 -4.41
CA LYS A 43 -15.81 -17.61 -4.84
C LYS A 43 -17.33 -17.71 -4.83
N GLY A 44 -18.00 -16.67 -5.31
CA GLY A 44 -19.45 -16.66 -5.46
C GLY A 44 -20.23 -16.34 -4.20
N GLU A 45 -19.56 -15.96 -3.12
CA GLU A 45 -20.19 -15.63 -1.85
C GLU A 45 -19.75 -14.26 -1.35
N ILE A 46 -20.61 -13.64 -0.53
CA ILE A 46 -20.27 -12.40 0.14
C ILE A 46 -19.52 -12.74 1.42
N VAL A 47 -18.33 -12.16 1.55
CA VAL A 47 -17.44 -12.37 2.70
C VAL A 47 -17.26 -11.04 3.42
N GLU A 48 -17.19 -11.11 4.76
CA GLU A 48 -16.87 -9.94 5.59
C GLU A 48 -15.63 -10.26 6.41
N ASP A 49 -14.65 -9.36 6.37
CA ASP A 49 -13.42 -9.51 7.12
C ASP A 49 -13.04 -8.23 7.82
N GLU A 50 -12.29 -8.35 8.92
CA GLU A 50 -11.58 -7.21 9.48
C GLU A 50 -10.18 -7.17 8.87
N GLU A 51 -9.81 -5.99 8.40
CA GLU A 51 -8.53 -5.79 7.74
C GLU A 51 -7.87 -4.52 8.23
N GLU A 52 -6.64 -4.30 7.79
CA GLU A 52 -5.93 -3.03 7.94
C GLU A 52 -5.69 -2.45 6.56
N LEU A 53 -5.78 -1.14 6.45
CA LEU A 53 -5.57 -0.43 5.18
C LEU A 53 -4.24 0.30 5.23
N LEU A 54 -3.39 0.01 4.25
CA LEU A 54 -2.13 0.72 4.07
C LEU A 54 -2.33 1.82 3.03
N ILE A 55 -1.87 3.02 3.38
CA ILE A 55 -1.83 4.15 2.46
C ILE A 55 -0.37 4.47 2.23
N ILE A 56 0.15 4.10 1.07
CA ILE A 56 1.57 4.17 0.74
C ILE A 56 1.81 5.35 -0.19
N LYS A 57 2.80 6.19 0.14
CA LYS A 57 3.19 7.30 -0.74
C LYS A 57 4.52 6.99 -1.39
N THR A 58 4.54 7.02 -2.72
CA THR A 58 5.73 6.67 -3.49
C THR A 58 5.74 7.35 -4.86
N LYS A 59 6.73 7.02 -5.69
CA LYS A 59 6.83 7.51 -7.06
C LYS A 59 6.20 6.51 -8.03
N LYS A 60 5.58 7.02 -9.08
CA LYS A 60 5.02 6.18 -10.14
C LYS A 60 6.10 5.32 -10.80
N SER A 61 7.32 5.83 -10.91
CA SER A 61 8.42 5.12 -11.59
C SER A 61 8.79 3.79 -10.93
N ILE A 62 8.50 3.62 -9.64
CA ILE A 62 8.82 2.37 -8.93
C ILE A 62 7.57 1.58 -8.54
N LEU A 63 6.41 1.96 -9.07
CA LEU A 63 5.14 1.33 -8.70
C LEU A 63 5.15 -0.18 -8.99
N ASN A 64 5.65 -0.59 -10.15
CA ASN A 64 5.70 -2.01 -10.49
C ASN A 64 6.61 -2.80 -9.54
N GLN A 65 7.73 -2.21 -9.12
CA GLN A 65 8.60 -2.84 -8.13
C GLN A 65 7.89 -3.01 -6.80
N LEU A 66 7.15 -1.98 -6.37
CA LEU A 66 6.38 -2.02 -5.14
C LEU A 66 5.31 -3.13 -5.21
N ILE A 67 4.56 -3.18 -6.30
CA ILE A 67 3.51 -4.18 -6.47
C ILE A 67 4.11 -5.59 -6.40
N ASN A 68 5.18 -5.83 -7.12
CA ASN A 68 5.81 -7.15 -7.14
C ASN A 68 6.37 -7.52 -5.77
N PHE A 69 6.96 -6.57 -5.07
CA PHE A 69 7.49 -6.83 -3.73
C PHE A 69 6.39 -7.20 -2.76
N VAL A 70 5.30 -6.40 -2.72
CA VAL A 70 4.18 -6.66 -1.82
C VAL A 70 3.55 -8.01 -2.12
N LYS A 71 3.38 -8.35 -3.41
CA LYS A 71 2.85 -9.66 -3.80
C LYS A 71 3.70 -10.80 -3.25
N SER A 72 5.02 -10.61 -3.17
CA SER A 72 5.93 -11.66 -2.71
C SER A 72 5.86 -11.90 -1.20
N ILE A 73 5.38 -10.93 -0.43
CA ILE A 73 5.33 -11.03 1.04
C ILE A 73 3.91 -11.03 1.60
N HIS A 74 2.91 -10.79 0.76
CA HIS A 74 1.52 -10.70 1.20
C HIS A 74 0.92 -12.10 1.40
N PRO A 75 0.17 -12.33 2.48
CA PRO A 75 -0.41 -13.65 2.72
C PRO A 75 -1.56 -14.01 1.80
N TYR A 76 -2.20 -13.03 1.14
CA TYR A 76 -3.30 -13.32 0.22
C TYR A 76 -2.79 -13.78 -1.14
N THR A 77 -3.58 -14.64 -1.79
CA THR A 77 -3.32 -15.06 -3.16
C THR A 77 -3.55 -13.92 -4.14
N VAL A 78 -4.58 -13.11 -3.88
CA VAL A 78 -4.93 -11.96 -4.73
C VAL A 78 -5.05 -10.72 -3.84
N PRO A 79 -3.92 -10.08 -3.50
CA PRO A 79 -3.97 -8.90 -2.63
C PRO A 79 -4.46 -7.67 -3.39
N GLU A 80 -5.18 -6.80 -2.69
CA GLU A 80 -5.53 -5.48 -3.22
C GLU A 80 -4.28 -4.60 -3.17
N ILE A 81 -3.82 -4.15 -4.33
CA ILE A 81 -2.72 -3.21 -4.47
C ILE A 81 -3.09 -2.31 -5.64
N ILE A 82 -3.66 -1.16 -5.35
CA ILE A 82 -4.12 -0.23 -6.38
C ILE A 82 -3.51 1.13 -6.17
N SER A 83 -3.32 1.88 -7.25
CA SER A 83 -2.68 3.19 -7.19
C SER A 83 -3.60 4.28 -7.68
N ILE A 84 -3.44 5.45 -7.07
CA ILE A 84 -4.13 6.67 -7.45
C ILE A 84 -3.05 7.72 -7.68
N GLU A 85 -3.10 8.41 -8.82
CA GLU A 85 -2.12 9.46 -9.08
C GLU A 85 -2.37 10.67 -8.19
N ILE A 86 -1.29 11.24 -7.66
CA ILE A 86 -1.34 12.49 -6.93
C ILE A 86 -1.23 13.60 -7.96
N VAL A 87 -2.33 14.32 -8.18
CA VAL A 87 -2.39 15.39 -9.18
C VAL A 87 -1.58 16.61 -8.73
N GLU A 88 -1.76 17.02 -7.47
CA GLU A 88 -1.07 18.16 -6.89
C GLU A 88 -0.83 17.90 -5.41
N GLY A 89 0.15 18.57 -4.84
CA GLY A 89 0.43 18.48 -3.43
C GLY A 89 1.45 19.51 -3.00
N ASN A 90 1.72 19.56 -1.70
CA ASN A 90 2.77 20.39 -1.14
C ASN A 90 4.11 19.97 -1.77
N VAL A 91 4.76 20.88 -2.50
CA VAL A 91 6.00 20.61 -3.24
C VAL A 91 7.08 20.07 -2.32
N ASP A 92 7.20 20.60 -1.11
CA ASP A 92 8.21 20.14 -0.16
C ASP A 92 7.98 18.69 0.22
N TYR A 93 6.71 18.29 0.41
CA TYR A 93 6.37 16.92 0.73
C TYR A 93 6.64 15.98 -0.46
N LEU A 94 6.27 16.40 -1.66
CA LEU A 94 6.52 15.61 -2.87
C LEU A 94 8.02 15.40 -3.09
N ASN A 95 8.82 16.44 -2.87
CA ASN A 95 10.28 16.33 -2.94
C ASN A 95 10.79 15.35 -1.88
N TRP A 96 10.23 15.41 -0.68
CA TRP A 96 10.60 14.49 0.40
C TRP A 96 10.30 13.03 0.00
N ILE A 97 9.16 12.77 -0.64
CA ILE A 97 8.87 11.42 -1.15
C ILE A 97 9.98 11.00 -2.11
N SER A 98 10.31 11.87 -3.07
CA SER A 98 11.32 11.56 -4.09
C SER A 98 12.68 11.23 -3.49
N GLU A 99 13.06 11.92 -2.41
CA GLU A 99 14.36 11.73 -1.77
C GLU A 99 14.45 10.46 -0.92
N ASN A 100 13.32 9.85 -0.58
CA ASN A 100 13.28 8.73 0.35
C ASN A 100 12.86 7.41 -0.28
N VAL A 101 12.74 7.34 -1.60
CA VAL A 101 12.47 6.10 -2.32
C VAL A 101 13.49 5.92 -3.43
N LYS A 102 13.54 4.72 -3.97
CA LYS A 102 14.46 4.36 -5.08
C LYS A 102 14.30 5.23 -6.31
#